data_04aad6d4e4a80890b4722400bbda56a8
#
_entry.id   04aad6d4e4a80890b4722400bbda56a8
#
_cell.length_a   1.000
_cell.length_b   1.000
_cell.length_c   1.000
_cell.angle_alpha   90.00
_cell.angle_beta   90.00
_cell.angle_gamma   90.00
#
_symmetry.space_group_name_H-M   'P 1'
#
loop_
_entity.id
_entity.type
_entity.pdbx_description
1 polymer ?
#
loop_
_entity_poly.entity_id
_entity_poly.type
_entity_poly.pdbx_seq_one_letter_code
_entity_poly.pdbx_strand_id
1 'polypeptide(L)'
;MDIKDKKLFLLDMDGTIYLDDRLFDGVGDFLEKVRENGGRYIFMTNNSSKSASDYIAKLATMGIKAGERDFVTSADAVTDGLTEIYGSPSSAGKIYLIGTGSFAAQLVKDGFTITDQPEEDVGILLCGFDRELTYKKLEDGCRLLLSKRGRSIGFFASNPDMVCPVEFGYVPDCG
;
A
#
# COMPACT_ATOMS: atom_id res chain seq x y z
N MET A 1 -12.13 25.19 18.05
CA MET A 1 -12.80 23.93 17.71
C MET A 1 -12.08 22.83 18.47
N ASP A 2 -12.75 22.17 19.42
CA ASP A 2 -12.15 21.12 20.24
C ASP A 2 -12.04 19.81 19.42
N ILE A 3 -10.99 19.01 19.66
CA ILE A 3 -10.82 17.69 19.05
C ILE A 3 -11.99 16.74 19.37
N LYS A 4 -12.62 16.95 20.53
CA LYS A 4 -13.82 16.21 20.99
C LYS A 4 -15.05 16.40 20.10
N ASP A 5 -15.09 17.51 19.34
CA ASP A 5 -16.18 17.82 18.41
C ASP A 5 -16.01 17.11 17.06
N LYS A 6 -14.85 16.52 16.81
CA LYS A 6 -14.56 15.84 15.55
C LYS A 6 -15.24 14.48 15.51
N LYS A 7 -15.77 14.14 14.33
CA LYS A 7 -16.49 12.88 14.09
C LYS A 7 -15.77 11.93 13.15
N LEU A 8 -14.73 12.41 12.46
CA LEU A 8 -13.88 11.61 11.58
C LEU A 8 -12.42 11.90 11.87
N PHE A 9 -11.65 10.82 12.06
CA PHE A 9 -10.20 10.85 12.25
C PHE A 9 -9.55 10.04 11.14
N LEU A 10 -8.63 10.66 10.42
CA LEU A 10 -7.76 9.99 9.47
C LEU A 10 -6.43 9.75 10.18
N LEU A 11 -6.05 8.50 10.33
CA LEU A 11 -4.94 8.06 11.18
C LEU A 11 -3.92 7.33 10.33
N ASP A 12 -2.75 7.92 10.20
CA ASP A 12 -1.58 7.21 9.70
C ASP A 12 -1.23 6.05 10.64
N MET A 13 -0.56 5.01 10.13
CA MET A 13 -0.35 3.77 10.87
C MET A 13 1.10 3.61 11.35
N ASP A 14 2.05 3.46 10.43
CA ASP A 14 3.44 3.18 10.76
C ASP A 14 4.11 4.40 11.40
N GLY A 15 4.52 4.30 12.67
CA GLY A 15 5.07 5.42 13.44
C GLY A 15 4.03 6.33 14.10
N THR A 16 2.72 6.09 13.92
CA THR A 16 1.62 6.86 14.52
C THR A 16 0.74 6.01 15.43
N ILE A 17 0.27 4.87 14.96
CA ILE A 17 -0.55 3.92 15.74
C ILE A 17 0.36 2.88 16.42
N TYR A 18 1.37 2.43 15.71
CA TYR A 18 2.34 1.44 16.20
C TYR A 18 3.72 1.68 15.56
N LEU A 19 4.74 1.06 16.13
CA LEU A 19 6.04 0.88 15.49
C LEU A 19 6.34 -0.62 15.47
N ASP A 20 6.63 -1.18 14.29
CA ASP A 20 6.71 -2.62 14.05
C ASP A 20 5.45 -3.34 14.60
N ASP A 21 5.59 -4.19 15.63
CA ASP A 21 4.48 -4.93 16.24
C ASP A 21 4.06 -4.38 17.60
N ARG A 22 4.52 -3.19 17.95
CA ARG A 22 4.23 -2.56 19.24
C ARG A 22 3.32 -1.37 19.09
N LEU A 23 2.11 -1.48 19.66
CA LEU A 23 1.16 -0.38 19.76
C LEU A 23 1.72 0.74 20.66
N PHE A 24 1.54 2.01 20.28
CA PHE A 24 1.87 3.12 21.16
C PHE A 24 0.87 3.23 22.32
N ASP A 25 1.40 3.69 23.48
CA ASP A 25 0.60 3.86 24.68
C ASP A 25 -0.54 4.87 24.46
N GLY A 26 -1.74 4.52 24.92
CA GLY A 26 -2.95 5.34 24.83
C GLY A 26 -3.70 5.25 23.50
N VAL A 27 -3.17 4.58 22.47
CA VAL A 27 -3.88 4.44 21.19
C VAL A 27 -5.18 3.67 21.35
N GLY A 28 -5.18 2.56 22.09
CA GLY A 28 -6.39 1.78 22.35
C GLY A 28 -7.50 2.65 22.99
N ASP A 29 -7.15 3.36 24.06
CA ASP A 29 -8.08 4.25 24.77
C ASP A 29 -8.58 5.40 23.86
N PHE A 30 -7.71 5.94 23.01
CA PHE A 30 -8.09 6.97 22.04
C PHE A 30 -9.14 6.46 21.05
N LEU A 31 -8.90 5.30 20.44
CA LEU A 31 -9.81 4.70 19.46
C LEU A 31 -11.17 4.36 20.08
N GLU A 32 -11.18 3.86 21.33
CA GLU A 32 -12.40 3.59 22.08
C GLU A 32 -13.18 4.89 22.34
N LYS A 33 -12.53 5.94 22.84
CA LYS A 33 -13.15 7.25 23.05
C LYS A 33 -13.72 7.88 21.79
N VAL A 34 -13.06 7.71 20.64
CA VAL A 34 -13.60 8.17 19.36
C VAL A 34 -14.95 7.49 19.08
N ARG A 35 -15.05 6.16 19.28
CA ARG A 35 -16.28 5.40 19.07
C ARG A 35 -17.36 5.76 20.08
N GLU A 36 -17.02 5.87 21.36
CA GLU A 36 -17.95 6.29 22.43
C GLU A 36 -18.59 7.66 22.17
N ASN A 37 -17.82 8.60 21.59
CA ASN A 37 -18.30 9.92 21.18
C ASN A 37 -19.07 9.91 19.85
N GLY A 38 -19.40 8.75 19.29
CA GLY A 38 -20.09 8.61 18.01
C GLY A 38 -19.26 9.05 16.83
N GLY A 39 -17.92 9.07 16.95
CA GLY A 39 -16.98 9.32 15.88
C GLY A 39 -16.57 8.03 15.14
N ARG A 40 -15.87 8.21 14.04
CA ARG A 40 -15.28 7.17 13.20
C ARG A 40 -13.81 7.49 12.95
N TYR A 41 -13.00 6.47 12.78
CA TYR A 41 -11.63 6.61 12.28
C TYR A 41 -11.40 5.75 11.05
N ILE A 42 -10.48 6.20 10.21
CA ILE A 42 -9.98 5.50 9.02
C ILE A 42 -8.46 5.42 9.19
N PHE A 43 -7.92 4.22 9.13
CA PHE A 43 -6.50 3.99 9.05
C PHE A 43 -6.03 4.25 7.62
N MET A 44 -5.00 5.07 7.48
CA MET A 44 -4.39 5.38 6.19
C MET A 44 -2.95 4.90 6.21
N THR A 45 -2.51 4.29 5.13
CA THR A 45 -1.11 3.86 5.02
C THR A 45 -0.64 3.96 3.57
N ASN A 46 0.54 4.52 3.38
CA ASN A 46 1.26 4.52 2.10
C ASN A 46 2.14 3.28 1.92
N ASN A 47 2.24 2.43 2.93
CA ASN A 47 3.02 1.20 2.90
C ASN A 47 2.29 0.12 2.07
N SER A 48 2.79 -0.13 0.86
CA SER A 48 2.22 -1.11 -0.08
C SER A 48 2.68 -2.55 0.13
N SER A 49 3.48 -2.82 1.16
CA SER A 49 3.98 -4.18 1.40
C SER A 49 2.92 -5.16 1.90
N LYS A 50 1.74 -4.66 2.30
CA LYS A 50 0.64 -5.43 2.90
C LYS A 50 -0.71 -5.06 2.30
N SER A 51 -1.62 -6.03 2.29
CA SER A 51 -3.03 -5.81 1.94
C SER A 51 -3.84 -5.30 3.14
N ALA A 52 -5.06 -4.81 2.91
CA ALA A 52 -5.99 -4.46 3.99
C ALA A 52 -6.25 -5.65 4.94
N SER A 53 -6.34 -6.88 4.41
CA SER A 53 -6.52 -8.09 5.24
C SER A 53 -5.33 -8.37 6.15
N ASP A 54 -4.10 -8.10 5.71
CA ASP A 54 -2.92 -8.24 6.56
C ASP A 54 -2.90 -7.20 7.68
N TYR A 55 -3.33 -5.96 7.40
CA TYR A 55 -3.46 -4.92 8.42
C TYR A 55 -4.55 -5.25 9.44
N ILE A 56 -5.69 -5.79 9.00
CA ILE A 56 -6.75 -6.27 9.90
C ILE A 56 -6.19 -7.34 10.84
N ALA A 57 -5.49 -8.34 10.30
CA ALA A 57 -4.88 -9.39 11.09
C ALA A 57 -3.82 -8.83 12.07
N LYS A 58 -2.95 -7.92 11.59
CA LYS A 58 -1.94 -7.26 12.42
C LYS A 58 -2.57 -6.48 13.58
N LEU A 59 -3.57 -5.62 13.32
CA LEU A 59 -4.24 -4.85 14.36
C LEU A 59 -4.98 -5.74 15.36
N ALA A 60 -5.53 -6.86 14.90
CA ALA A 60 -6.18 -7.82 15.80
C ALA A 60 -5.21 -8.42 16.81
N THR A 61 -3.94 -8.68 16.46
CA THR A 61 -2.90 -9.14 17.42
C THR A 61 -2.59 -8.09 18.47
N MET A 62 -2.83 -6.81 18.19
CA MET A 62 -2.66 -5.68 19.10
C MET A 62 -3.94 -5.31 19.86
N GLY A 63 -5.02 -6.13 19.73
CA GLY A 63 -6.29 -5.91 20.41
C GLY A 63 -7.22 -4.90 19.73
N ILE A 64 -6.88 -4.39 18.54
CA ILE A 64 -7.70 -3.44 17.78
C ILE A 64 -8.58 -4.20 16.79
N LYS A 65 -9.91 -4.03 16.90
CA LYS A 65 -10.87 -4.58 15.93
C LYS A 65 -11.09 -3.57 14.81
N ALA A 66 -10.79 -3.99 13.58
CA ALA A 66 -11.01 -3.21 12.37
C ALA A 66 -11.54 -4.10 11.25
N GLY A 67 -12.20 -3.50 10.26
CA GLY A 67 -12.67 -4.17 9.05
C GLY A 67 -12.16 -3.46 7.79
N GLU A 68 -12.36 -4.03 6.60
CA GLU A 68 -11.86 -3.46 5.33
C GLU A 68 -12.28 -1.98 5.14
N ARG A 69 -13.48 -1.60 5.61
CA ARG A 69 -14.00 -0.22 5.50
C ARG A 69 -13.32 0.79 6.41
N ASP A 70 -12.46 0.33 7.31
CA ASP A 70 -11.71 1.18 8.23
C ASP A 70 -10.32 1.50 7.69
N PHE A 71 -10.00 1.12 6.45
CA PHE A 71 -8.70 1.35 5.81
C PHE A 71 -8.81 2.12 4.51
N VAL A 72 -7.79 2.92 4.23
CA VAL A 72 -7.39 3.41 2.92
C VAL A 72 -5.90 3.11 2.77
N THR A 73 -5.55 2.26 1.83
CA THR A 73 -4.18 1.79 1.61
C THR A 73 -3.59 2.38 0.34
N SER A 74 -2.28 2.26 0.17
CA SER A 74 -1.63 2.59 -1.10
C SER A 74 -2.10 1.70 -2.25
N ALA A 75 -2.56 0.48 -1.98
CA ALA A 75 -3.16 -0.37 -3.01
C ALA A 75 -4.47 0.22 -3.53
N ASP A 76 -5.33 0.78 -2.65
CA ASP A 76 -6.55 1.48 -3.06
C ASP A 76 -6.19 2.70 -3.92
N ALA A 77 -5.20 3.50 -3.49
CA ALA A 77 -4.75 4.67 -4.25
C ALA A 77 -4.18 4.31 -5.63
N VAL A 78 -3.42 3.21 -5.74
CA VAL A 78 -2.92 2.68 -7.02
C VAL A 78 -4.07 2.21 -7.89
N THR A 79 -5.03 1.48 -7.33
CA THR A 79 -6.22 1.01 -8.05
C THR A 79 -7.02 2.16 -8.62
N ASP A 80 -7.30 3.18 -7.81
CA ASP A 80 -8.04 4.38 -8.23
C ASP A 80 -7.26 5.16 -9.28
N GLY A 81 -5.96 5.43 -9.03
CA GLY A 81 -5.12 6.21 -9.95
C GLY A 81 -4.92 5.52 -11.31
N LEU A 82 -4.64 4.21 -11.34
CA LEU A 82 -4.52 3.49 -12.60
C LEU A 82 -5.88 3.37 -13.32
N THR A 83 -6.97 3.22 -12.58
CA THR A 83 -8.32 3.21 -13.17
C THR A 83 -8.67 4.56 -13.77
N GLU A 84 -8.31 5.67 -13.14
CA GLU A 84 -8.49 7.02 -13.69
C GLU A 84 -7.70 7.21 -14.98
N ILE A 85 -6.45 6.75 -15.03
CA ILE A 85 -5.57 6.90 -16.21
C ILE A 85 -6.01 6.01 -17.37
N TYR A 86 -6.37 4.76 -17.10
CA TYR A 86 -6.62 3.74 -18.14
C TYR A 86 -8.09 3.39 -18.35
N GLY A 87 -9.01 3.95 -17.56
CA GLY A 87 -10.46 3.78 -17.65
C GLY A 87 -10.99 2.56 -16.88
N SER A 88 -10.21 1.49 -16.74
CA SER A 88 -10.55 0.31 -15.93
C SER A 88 -9.30 -0.53 -15.65
N PRO A 89 -9.32 -1.39 -14.60
CA PRO A 89 -8.25 -2.35 -14.36
C PRO A 89 -7.93 -3.25 -15.56
N SER A 90 -8.94 -3.73 -16.27
CA SER A 90 -8.76 -4.58 -17.45
C SER A 90 -8.17 -3.83 -18.65
N SER A 91 -8.35 -2.50 -18.72
CA SER A 91 -7.82 -1.66 -19.81
C SER A 91 -6.38 -1.20 -19.54
N ALA A 92 -5.90 -1.29 -18.30
CA ALA A 92 -4.54 -0.91 -17.92
C ALA A 92 -3.45 -1.80 -18.56
N GLY A 93 -3.84 -2.98 -19.05
CA GLY A 93 -2.91 -3.97 -19.60
C GLY A 93 -2.21 -4.76 -18.48
N LYS A 94 -1.15 -5.46 -18.87
CA LYS A 94 -0.38 -6.30 -17.95
C LYS A 94 0.62 -5.45 -17.15
N ILE A 95 0.66 -5.65 -15.84
CA ILE A 95 1.55 -4.93 -14.91
C ILE A 95 2.69 -5.87 -14.49
N TYR A 96 3.94 -5.47 -14.77
CA TYR A 96 5.09 -6.04 -14.10
C TYR A 96 5.26 -5.37 -12.74
N LEU A 97 5.15 -6.17 -11.66
CA LEU A 97 5.19 -5.65 -10.30
C LEU A 97 6.54 -5.91 -9.64
N ILE A 98 7.19 -4.83 -9.20
CA ILE A 98 8.23 -4.88 -8.17
C ILE A 98 7.54 -4.58 -6.85
N GLY A 99 7.12 -5.63 -6.13
CA GLY A 99 6.31 -5.55 -4.92
C GLY A 99 6.17 -6.92 -4.26
N THR A 100 5.52 -6.94 -3.10
CA THR A 100 5.28 -8.16 -2.34
C THR A 100 4.17 -9.01 -2.97
N GLY A 101 4.15 -10.30 -2.62
CA GLY A 101 3.04 -11.20 -3.00
C GLY A 101 1.69 -10.73 -2.47
N SER A 102 1.64 -10.11 -1.28
CA SER A 102 0.41 -9.54 -0.71
C SER A 102 -0.10 -8.37 -1.54
N PHE A 103 0.77 -7.46 -1.99
CA PHE A 103 0.39 -6.36 -2.88
C PHE A 103 -0.12 -6.87 -4.22
N ALA A 104 0.58 -7.85 -4.82
CA ALA A 104 0.14 -8.50 -6.05
C ALA A 104 -1.26 -9.10 -5.91
N ALA A 105 -1.52 -9.83 -4.82
CA ALA A 105 -2.82 -10.46 -4.56
C ALA A 105 -3.94 -9.43 -4.42
N GLN A 106 -3.68 -8.28 -3.79
CA GLN A 106 -4.66 -7.20 -3.69
C GLN A 106 -4.98 -6.62 -5.06
N LEU A 107 -3.98 -6.28 -5.87
CA LEU A 107 -4.20 -5.74 -7.23
C LEU A 107 -4.95 -6.74 -8.14
N VAL A 108 -4.68 -8.04 -8.02
CA VAL A 108 -5.44 -9.08 -8.74
C VAL A 108 -6.89 -9.12 -8.28
N LYS A 109 -7.15 -9.02 -6.96
CA LYS A 109 -8.51 -8.91 -6.39
C LYS A 109 -9.25 -7.69 -6.96
N ASP A 110 -8.53 -6.58 -7.19
CA ASP A 110 -9.07 -5.34 -7.75
C ASP A 110 -9.24 -5.38 -9.28
N GLY A 111 -8.87 -6.49 -9.92
CA GLY A 111 -9.13 -6.77 -11.34
C GLY A 111 -7.95 -6.49 -12.28
N PHE A 112 -6.76 -6.20 -11.77
CA PHE A 112 -5.55 -6.03 -12.59
C PHE A 112 -4.92 -7.36 -12.97
N THR A 113 -4.20 -7.38 -14.10
CA THR A 113 -3.39 -8.51 -14.52
C THR A 113 -1.94 -8.28 -14.13
N ILE A 114 -1.44 -9.06 -13.18
CA ILE A 114 -0.07 -8.95 -12.65
C ILE A 114 0.81 -10.06 -13.21
N THR A 115 2.07 -9.73 -13.52
CA THR A 115 3.09 -10.69 -13.94
C THR A 115 4.41 -10.44 -13.19
N ASP A 116 5.18 -11.48 -13.01
CA ASP A 116 6.57 -11.48 -12.55
C ASP A 116 7.57 -11.78 -13.70
N GLN A 117 7.08 -11.82 -14.94
CA GLN A 117 7.89 -12.05 -16.14
C GLN A 117 7.93 -10.78 -17.00
N PRO A 118 9.12 -10.42 -17.56
CA PRO A 118 9.28 -9.25 -18.41
C PRO A 118 8.80 -9.53 -19.85
N GLU A 119 7.51 -9.79 -20.00
CA GLU A 119 6.87 -10.15 -21.26
C GLU A 119 6.70 -8.94 -22.19
N GLU A 120 6.57 -9.20 -23.51
CA GLU A 120 6.43 -8.14 -24.51
C GLU A 120 5.14 -7.32 -24.39
N ASP A 121 4.09 -7.88 -23.79
CA ASP A 121 2.78 -7.26 -23.61
C ASP A 121 2.63 -6.52 -22.28
N VAL A 122 3.70 -6.42 -21.48
CA VAL A 122 3.72 -5.57 -20.29
C VAL A 122 3.54 -4.11 -20.69
N GLY A 123 2.49 -3.48 -20.16
CA GLY A 123 2.16 -2.06 -20.38
C GLY A 123 2.56 -1.16 -19.24
N ILE A 124 2.74 -1.72 -18.04
CA ILE A 124 3.03 -0.96 -16.80
C ILE A 124 4.14 -1.65 -16.02
N LEU A 125 5.12 -0.86 -15.57
CA LEU A 125 6.04 -1.22 -14.48
C LEU A 125 5.57 -0.47 -13.23
N LEU A 126 5.16 -1.21 -12.20
CA LEU A 126 4.72 -0.67 -10.92
C LEU A 126 5.70 -1.07 -9.81
N CYS A 127 6.22 -0.07 -9.08
CA CYS A 127 7.05 -0.27 -7.91
C CYS A 127 6.25 -0.02 -6.63
N GLY A 128 6.29 -0.97 -5.71
CA GLY A 128 5.78 -0.85 -4.36
C GLY A 128 6.89 -1.05 -3.34
N PHE A 129 6.58 -0.85 -2.05
CA PHE A 129 7.49 -1.20 -0.97
C PHE A 129 7.66 -2.72 -0.93
N ASP A 130 8.78 -3.20 -1.47
CA ASP A 130 9.02 -4.63 -1.69
C ASP A 130 10.03 -5.20 -0.69
N ARG A 131 9.54 -5.81 0.39
CA ARG A 131 10.37 -6.56 1.35
C ARG A 131 10.79 -7.95 0.86
N GLU A 132 10.32 -8.34 -0.33
CA GLU A 132 10.66 -9.58 -1.03
C GLU A 132 11.54 -9.29 -2.26
N LEU A 133 12.15 -8.09 -2.32
CA LEU A 133 12.94 -7.61 -3.44
C LEU A 133 14.10 -8.56 -3.75
N THR A 134 14.23 -8.90 -5.03
CA THR A 134 15.35 -9.66 -5.56
C THR A 134 16.07 -8.87 -6.65
N TYR A 135 17.36 -9.19 -6.87
CA TYR A 135 18.10 -8.60 -7.97
C TYR A 135 17.41 -8.84 -9.32
N LYS A 136 16.80 -10.03 -9.49
CA LYS A 136 16.05 -10.38 -10.71
C LYS A 136 14.89 -9.40 -10.97
N LYS A 137 14.10 -9.04 -9.96
CA LYS A 137 13.01 -8.07 -10.12
C LYS A 137 13.53 -6.72 -10.64
N LEU A 138 14.66 -6.24 -10.09
CA LEU A 138 15.28 -5.00 -10.56
C LEU A 138 15.81 -5.11 -11.99
N GLU A 139 16.54 -6.20 -12.28
CA GLU A 139 17.08 -6.44 -13.62
C GLU A 139 15.99 -6.50 -14.68
N ASP A 140 14.91 -7.23 -14.43
CA ASP A 140 13.79 -7.36 -15.35
C ASP A 140 13.06 -6.01 -15.54
N GLY A 141 12.86 -5.23 -14.45
CA GLY A 141 12.31 -3.89 -14.54
C GLY A 141 13.19 -2.96 -15.41
N CYS A 142 14.49 -2.99 -15.21
CA CYS A 142 15.43 -2.24 -16.06
C CYS A 142 15.37 -2.69 -17.53
N ARG A 143 15.29 -4.00 -17.80
CA ARG A 143 15.17 -4.55 -19.16
C ARG A 143 13.90 -4.06 -19.86
N LEU A 144 12.77 -4.03 -19.13
CA LEU A 144 11.50 -3.49 -19.65
C LEU A 144 11.63 -2.03 -20.03
N LEU A 145 12.17 -1.17 -19.15
CA LEU A 145 12.33 0.26 -19.39
C LEU A 145 13.33 0.58 -20.49
N LEU A 146 14.39 -0.21 -20.64
CA LEU A 146 15.44 -0.04 -21.66
C LEU A 146 15.10 -0.73 -23.00
N SER A 147 14.01 -1.48 -23.05
CA SER A 147 13.56 -2.12 -24.29
C SER A 147 13.13 -1.11 -25.35
N LYS A 148 13.00 -1.53 -26.61
CA LYS A 148 12.48 -0.68 -27.70
C LYS A 148 11.08 -0.12 -27.38
N ARG A 149 10.31 -0.81 -26.55
CA ARG A 149 8.96 -0.41 -26.09
C ARG A 149 8.98 0.37 -24.79
N GLY A 150 10.12 0.50 -24.11
CA GLY A 150 10.22 1.12 -22.79
C GLY A 150 9.63 2.54 -22.70
N ARG A 151 9.62 3.30 -23.81
CA ARG A 151 8.99 4.63 -23.87
C ARG A 151 7.45 4.59 -23.85
N SER A 152 6.83 3.43 -24.11
CA SER A 152 5.38 3.22 -24.07
C SER A 152 4.92 2.49 -22.81
N ILE A 153 5.85 2.08 -21.92
CA ILE A 153 5.55 1.46 -20.64
C ILE A 153 5.28 2.55 -19.60
N GLY A 154 4.12 2.52 -18.96
CA GLY A 154 3.84 3.37 -17.81
C GLY A 154 4.73 2.99 -16.64
N PHE A 155 5.43 3.95 -16.03
CA PHE A 155 6.29 3.72 -14.88
C PHE A 155 5.73 4.44 -13.66
N PHE A 156 5.31 3.67 -12.64
CA PHE A 156 4.64 4.17 -11.46
C PHE A 156 5.29 3.64 -10.18
N ALA A 157 5.18 4.42 -9.11
CA ALA A 157 5.49 4.00 -7.75
C ALA A 157 4.24 4.18 -6.88
N SER A 158 4.00 3.27 -5.94
CA SER A 158 2.84 3.32 -5.05
C SER A 158 2.90 4.47 -4.04
N ASN A 159 4.11 4.97 -3.74
CA ASN A 159 4.37 6.16 -2.94
C ASN A 159 5.75 6.76 -3.30
N PRO A 160 6.03 8.02 -2.95
CA PRO A 160 7.32 8.68 -3.23
C PRO A 160 8.37 8.50 -2.14
N ASP A 161 8.08 7.76 -1.07
CA ASP A 161 8.97 7.69 0.09
C ASP A 161 10.25 6.92 -0.24
N MET A 162 11.37 7.50 0.16
CA MET A 162 12.69 6.90 -0.03
C MET A 162 12.99 5.85 1.04
N VAL A 163 12.38 5.97 2.22
CA VAL A 163 12.64 5.12 3.38
C VAL A 163 11.37 4.92 4.21
N CYS A 164 11.27 3.76 4.86
CA CYS A 164 10.24 3.43 5.85
C CYS A 164 10.88 3.30 7.24
N PRO A 165 10.31 3.93 8.31
CA PRO A 165 10.83 3.81 9.66
C PRO A 165 10.56 2.41 10.23
N VAL A 166 11.56 1.87 10.94
CA VAL A 166 11.50 0.62 11.69
C VAL A 166 12.24 0.79 13.03
N GLU A 167 12.11 -0.17 13.95
CA GLU A 167 12.69 -0.06 15.30
C GLU A 167 14.20 0.22 15.30
N PHE A 168 14.97 -0.38 14.41
CA PHE A 168 16.43 -0.17 14.34
C PHE A 168 16.86 1.05 13.49
N GLY A 169 15.91 1.84 12.93
CA GLY A 169 16.19 3.00 12.08
C GLY A 169 15.31 3.06 10.83
N TYR A 170 15.91 2.90 9.65
CA TYR A 170 15.19 3.01 8.37
C TYR A 170 15.54 1.86 7.43
N VAL A 171 14.57 1.47 6.61
CA VAL A 171 14.77 0.57 5.46
C VAL A 171 14.39 1.29 4.17
N PRO A 172 14.95 0.90 2.98
CA PRO A 172 14.54 1.48 1.71
C PRO A 172 13.05 1.24 1.44
N ASP A 173 12.36 2.26 0.91
CA ASP A 173 11.02 2.18 0.36
C ASP A 173 11.07 2.29 -1.19
N CYS A 174 9.93 2.41 -1.88
CA CYS A 174 9.87 2.35 -3.34
C CYS A 174 10.22 3.67 -4.05
N GLY A 175 10.25 4.77 -3.34
CA GLY A 175 10.66 6.07 -3.89
C GLY A 175 12.13 6.11 -4.29
#